data_f05aa99a3c0e032088ffe48707a831de
#
_entry.id   f05aa99a3c0e032088ffe48707a831de
#
_cell.length_a   1.000
_cell.length_b   1.000
_cell.length_c   1.000
_cell.angle_alpha   90.00
_cell.angle_beta   90.00
_cell.angle_gamma   90.00
#
_symmetry.space_group_name_H-M   'P 1'
#
loop_
_entity.id
_entity.type
_entity.pdbx_description
1 polymer ?
#
loop_
_entity_poly.entity_id
_entity_poly.type
_entity_poly.pdbx_seq_one_letter_code
_entity_poly.pdbx_strand_id
1 'polypeptide(L)'
;MSPEVIALAVLVVVFLIATVRGVNMGALALVAAFVVGLAVFGVDSKEVLKGFPAELFVILVGVTYLFALAKNNGTVDWIVHGAVRAVRGRVALIPWAMFAVCAAVTAIGAVSPAAVAIVAPVAAGFALRYRIHPVLMGMMVVQGATAGSFSPIGIFGSITNGVVDANDLPGSPLFLFGSTFVACAVIAVVAFAAFGGRELIARGADADALATLGATAESAAHAATSAARPTTEPHSAAEVQRLGEEPSDDGHDDVTRLDAQRIGTLAGLVALIVGALGFDLDVGFTALAIAVVLTLAFPESAKDAVEKISWSTVLLIAGIVTYVALLQKEGVVDWLGDGVAKVGSPLVAALLICLIGAVVSAFASTTGIIGALIPLAVPFLLTDQVSAVGLIAALAISSSVVDCSPFSTNGALVVANTEPDLRDMVFRRLMQWGMSIVVLGPLLAWAVLVVPTA
;
A
#
# COMPACT_ATOMS: atom_id res chain seq x y z
N MET A 1 5.22 38.11 -1.47
CA MET A 1 4.90 36.78 -2.06
C MET A 1 3.40 36.70 -2.19
N SER A 2 2.88 36.19 -3.30
CA SER A 2 1.44 36.02 -3.42
C SER A 2 0.92 34.96 -2.45
N PRO A 3 -0.34 35.03 -2.00
CA PRO A 3 -0.93 34.05 -1.08
C PRO A 3 -0.80 32.60 -1.59
N GLU A 4 -0.93 32.40 -2.89
CA GLU A 4 -0.83 31.11 -3.55
C GLU A 4 0.57 30.50 -3.39
N VAL A 5 1.61 31.31 -3.62
CA VAL A 5 3.01 30.88 -3.45
C VAL A 5 3.31 30.54 -1.98
N ILE A 6 2.78 31.30 -1.02
CA ILE A 6 2.95 30.99 0.40
C ILE A 6 2.30 29.65 0.74
N ALA A 7 1.06 29.44 0.30
CA ALA A 7 0.33 28.21 0.57
C ALA A 7 1.04 26.98 -0.01
N LEU A 8 1.53 27.06 -1.26
CA LEU A 8 2.31 25.96 -1.86
C LEU A 8 3.64 25.74 -1.16
N ALA A 9 4.34 26.81 -0.78
CA ALA A 9 5.60 26.71 -0.02
C ALA A 9 5.37 26.01 1.33
N VAL A 10 4.27 26.32 2.03
CA VAL A 10 3.91 25.63 3.28
C VAL A 10 3.64 24.15 3.04
N LEU A 11 2.96 23.75 1.95
CA LEU A 11 2.75 22.34 1.60
C LEU A 11 4.08 21.61 1.42
N VAL A 12 5.02 22.22 0.69
CA VAL A 12 6.38 21.68 0.53
C VAL A 12 7.10 21.55 1.87
N VAL A 13 7.00 22.55 2.73
CA VAL A 13 7.62 22.54 4.08
C VAL A 13 7.00 21.44 4.95
N VAL A 14 5.67 21.26 4.93
CA VAL A 14 4.97 20.17 5.62
C VAL A 14 5.53 18.81 5.17
N PHE A 15 5.68 18.64 3.86
CA PHE A 15 6.24 17.42 3.28
C PHE A 15 7.69 17.18 3.73
N LEU A 16 8.53 18.20 3.66
CA LEU A 16 9.94 18.11 4.08
C LEU A 16 10.07 17.79 5.57
N ILE A 17 9.30 18.48 6.44
CA ILE A 17 9.30 18.20 7.88
C ILE A 17 8.85 16.78 8.17
N ALA A 18 7.77 16.32 7.54
CA ALA A 18 7.26 14.96 7.73
C ALA A 18 8.31 13.91 7.36
N THR A 19 9.01 14.12 6.23
CA THR A 19 10.03 13.19 5.74
C THR A 19 11.28 13.19 6.63
N VAL A 20 11.76 14.36 7.04
CA VAL A 20 13.02 14.49 7.81
C VAL A 20 12.82 14.14 9.29
N ARG A 21 11.69 14.50 9.89
CA ARG A 21 11.43 14.36 11.34
C ARG A 21 10.58 13.15 11.70
N GLY A 22 10.03 12.39 10.71
CA GLY A 22 9.18 11.24 10.96
C GLY A 22 7.84 11.57 11.64
N VAL A 23 7.38 12.81 11.53
CA VAL A 23 6.09 13.26 12.05
C VAL A 23 4.98 12.89 11.06
N ASN A 24 3.79 12.55 11.55
CA ASN A 24 2.66 12.26 10.66
C ASN A 24 2.31 13.48 9.81
N MET A 25 2.46 13.32 8.49
CA MET A 25 2.26 14.39 7.52
C MET A 25 0.83 14.95 7.53
N GLY A 26 -0.18 14.09 7.79
CA GLY A 26 -1.57 14.52 7.87
C GLY A 26 -1.84 15.43 9.07
N ALA A 27 -1.26 15.13 10.22
CA ALA A 27 -1.35 16.01 11.38
C ALA A 27 -0.72 17.38 11.09
N LEU A 28 0.46 17.40 10.46
CA LEU A 28 1.09 18.64 10.01
C LEU A 28 0.25 19.38 8.98
N ALA A 29 -0.34 18.68 8.02
CA ALA A 29 -1.18 19.27 6.98
C ALA A 29 -2.46 19.88 7.56
N LEU A 30 -3.12 19.24 8.54
CA LEU A 30 -4.28 19.81 9.24
C LEU A 30 -3.94 21.11 9.96
N VAL A 31 -2.81 21.12 10.68
CA VAL A 31 -2.34 22.34 11.35
C VAL A 31 -2.00 23.43 10.32
N ALA A 32 -1.34 23.06 9.23
CA ALA A 32 -1.01 23.96 8.14
C ALA A 32 -2.27 24.51 7.45
N ALA A 33 -3.29 23.68 7.21
CA ALA A 33 -4.58 24.12 6.67
C ALA A 33 -5.23 25.18 7.55
N PHE A 34 -5.22 24.96 8.86
CA PHE A 34 -5.77 25.92 9.82
C PHE A 34 -4.95 27.23 9.83
N VAL A 35 -3.62 27.15 9.93
CA VAL A 35 -2.75 28.33 10.01
C VAL A 35 -2.79 29.13 8.71
N VAL A 36 -2.68 28.48 7.56
CA VAL A 36 -2.71 29.13 6.23
C VAL A 36 -4.11 29.66 5.95
N GLY A 37 -5.16 28.91 6.26
CA GLY A 37 -6.53 29.38 6.13
C GLY A 37 -6.76 30.68 6.89
N LEU A 38 -6.40 30.71 8.16
CA LEU A 38 -6.61 31.88 9.02
C LEU A 38 -5.67 33.04 8.67
N ALA A 39 -4.35 32.79 8.56
CA ALA A 39 -3.34 33.84 8.47
C ALA A 39 -3.13 34.38 7.05
N VAL A 40 -3.33 33.54 6.01
CA VAL A 40 -3.07 33.90 4.61
C VAL A 40 -4.36 34.28 3.89
N PHE A 41 -5.42 33.47 4.08
CA PHE A 41 -6.68 33.63 3.36
C PHE A 41 -7.81 34.27 4.20
N GLY A 42 -7.62 34.41 5.52
CA GLY A 42 -8.65 34.99 6.41
C GLY A 42 -9.88 34.11 6.61
N VAL A 43 -9.74 32.82 6.37
CA VAL A 43 -10.81 31.80 6.46
C VAL A 43 -10.89 31.24 7.87
N ASP A 44 -12.09 31.12 8.44
CA ASP A 44 -12.26 30.58 9.78
C ASP A 44 -12.12 29.04 9.84
N SER A 45 -11.95 28.50 11.06
CA SER A 45 -11.75 27.07 11.28
C SER A 45 -12.92 26.20 10.80
N LYS A 46 -14.16 26.70 10.88
CA LYS A 46 -15.34 25.97 10.42
C LYS A 46 -15.34 25.81 8.91
N GLU A 47 -14.87 26.82 8.23
CA GLU A 47 -14.77 26.83 6.78
C GLU A 47 -13.66 25.89 6.29
N VAL A 48 -12.51 25.87 6.98
CA VAL A 48 -11.45 24.89 6.71
C VAL A 48 -11.94 23.46 6.90
N LEU A 49 -12.73 23.19 7.97
CA LEU A 49 -13.30 21.88 8.24
C LEU A 49 -14.33 21.40 7.21
N LYS A 50 -14.94 22.28 6.42
CA LYS A 50 -15.80 21.85 5.30
C LYS A 50 -15.03 21.07 4.22
N GLY A 51 -13.71 21.28 4.11
CA GLY A 51 -12.84 20.51 3.24
C GLY A 51 -12.41 19.14 3.81
N PHE A 52 -12.90 18.77 5.01
CA PHE A 52 -12.57 17.47 5.60
C PHE A 52 -13.22 16.33 4.80
N PRO A 53 -12.44 15.31 4.35
CA PRO A 53 -12.95 14.25 3.49
C PRO A 53 -13.67 13.18 4.33
N ALA A 54 -14.89 13.47 4.77
CA ALA A 54 -15.65 12.59 5.66
C ALA A 54 -15.89 11.20 5.06
N GLU A 55 -16.17 11.13 3.77
CA GLU A 55 -16.38 9.87 3.03
C GLU A 55 -15.12 9.01 3.03
N LEU A 56 -13.97 9.58 2.61
CA LEU A 56 -12.68 8.88 2.66
C LEU A 56 -12.31 8.44 4.08
N PHE A 57 -12.63 9.24 5.09
CA PHE A 57 -12.43 8.86 6.48
C PHE A 57 -13.21 7.57 6.82
N VAL A 58 -14.51 7.49 6.46
CA VAL A 58 -15.35 6.31 6.72
C VAL A 58 -14.83 5.10 5.95
N ILE A 59 -14.44 5.27 4.67
CA ILE A 59 -13.85 4.19 3.86
C ILE A 59 -12.59 3.64 4.53
N LEU A 60 -11.65 4.50 4.87
CA LEU A 60 -10.36 4.08 5.45
C LEU A 60 -10.54 3.41 6.82
N VAL A 61 -11.41 3.94 7.67
CA VAL A 61 -11.72 3.33 8.96
C VAL A 61 -12.41 1.99 8.77
N GLY A 62 -13.45 1.89 7.96
CA GLY A 62 -14.22 0.67 7.73
C GLY A 62 -13.36 -0.46 7.16
N VAL A 63 -12.64 -0.18 6.09
CA VAL A 63 -11.80 -1.18 5.41
C VAL A 63 -10.65 -1.64 6.30
N THR A 64 -9.94 -0.72 6.97
CA THR A 64 -8.81 -1.12 7.83
C THR A 64 -9.27 -1.79 9.12
N TYR A 65 -10.47 -1.48 9.64
CA TYR A 65 -11.07 -2.20 10.77
C TYR A 65 -11.44 -3.64 10.37
N LEU A 66 -12.10 -3.83 9.23
CA LEU A 66 -12.39 -5.16 8.70
C LEU A 66 -11.12 -5.99 8.50
N PHE A 67 -10.05 -5.37 7.97
CA PHE A 67 -8.75 -6.02 7.83
C PHE A 67 -8.12 -6.37 9.19
N ALA A 68 -8.24 -5.52 10.19
CA ALA A 68 -7.76 -5.81 11.55
C ALA A 68 -8.44 -7.06 12.15
N LEU A 69 -9.75 -7.22 11.93
CA LEU A 69 -10.49 -8.43 12.31
C LEU A 69 -9.99 -9.66 11.55
N ALA A 70 -9.79 -9.55 10.23
CA ALA A 70 -9.25 -10.62 9.39
C ALA A 70 -7.85 -11.07 9.82
N LYS A 71 -7.03 -10.14 10.30
CA LYS A 71 -5.71 -10.43 10.86
C LYS A 71 -5.82 -11.10 12.24
N ASN A 72 -6.67 -10.59 13.12
CA ASN A 72 -6.81 -11.11 14.48
C ASN A 72 -7.31 -12.57 14.51
N ASN A 73 -8.20 -12.95 13.62
CA ASN A 73 -8.73 -14.32 13.55
C ASN A 73 -7.92 -15.27 12.65
N GLY A 74 -6.75 -14.81 12.15
CA GLY A 74 -5.85 -15.63 11.33
C GLY A 74 -6.34 -15.91 9.91
N THR A 75 -7.35 -15.19 9.40
CA THR A 75 -7.81 -15.32 7.99
C THR A 75 -6.68 -14.95 7.02
N VAL A 76 -5.90 -13.90 7.33
CA VAL A 76 -4.76 -13.48 6.51
C VAL A 76 -3.70 -14.57 6.47
N ASP A 77 -3.37 -15.16 7.62
CA ASP A 77 -2.38 -16.24 7.72
C ASP A 77 -2.85 -17.49 6.96
N TRP A 78 -4.14 -17.80 7.04
CA TRP A 78 -4.74 -18.90 6.26
C TRP A 78 -4.60 -18.68 4.75
N ILE A 79 -4.82 -17.45 4.25
CA ILE A 79 -4.63 -17.11 2.83
C ILE A 79 -3.16 -17.31 2.42
N VAL A 80 -2.21 -16.84 3.24
CA VAL A 80 -0.76 -16.99 3.00
C VAL A 80 -0.38 -18.47 2.90
N HIS A 81 -0.78 -19.27 3.88
CA HIS A 81 -0.50 -20.71 3.90
C HIS A 81 -1.17 -21.47 2.75
N GLY A 82 -2.39 -21.08 2.39
CA GLY A 82 -3.11 -21.66 1.25
C GLY A 82 -2.38 -21.44 -0.06
N ALA A 83 -1.88 -20.23 -0.31
CA ALA A 83 -1.13 -19.89 -1.51
C ALA A 83 0.20 -20.65 -1.60
N VAL A 84 0.93 -20.78 -0.48
CA VAL A 84 2.17 -21.56 -0.44
C VAL A 84 1.93 -23.03 -0.77
N ARG A 85 0.87 -23.63 -0.22
CA ARG A 85 0.51 -25.02 -0.54
C ARG A 85 0.12 -25.21 -2.01
N ALA A 86 -0.50 -24.21 -2.63
CA ALA A 86 -0.91 -24.25 -4.03
C ALA A 86 0.27 -24.37 -5.01
N VAL A 87 1.49 -23.96 -4.61
CA VAL A 87 2.71 -24.00 -5.44
C VAL A 87 3.17 -25.44 -5.73
N ARG A 88 2.76 -26.46 -4.95
CA ARG A 88 3.03 -27.88 -5.15
C ARG A 88 4.50 -28.22 -5.51
N GLY A 89 5.50 -27.58 -4.83
CA GLY A 89 6.91 -27.86 -5.00
C GLY A 89 7.60 -27.25 -6.22
N ARG A 90 6.92 -26.48 -7.02
CA ARG A 90 7.55 -25.76 -8.14
C ARG A 90 8.25 -24.52 -7.63
N VAL A 91 9.55 -24.59 -7.38
CA VAL A 91 10.36 -23.49 -6.80
C VAL A 91 10.19 -22.18 -7.61
N ALA A 92 10.08 -22.26 -8.93
CA ALA A 92 9.86 -21.11 -9.81
C ALA A 92 8.54 -20.36 -9.56
N LEU A 93 7.52 -21.01 -8.94
CA LEU A 93 6.24 -20.40 -8.61
C LEU A 93 6.22 -19.72 -7.24
N ILE A 94 7.22 -19.97 -6.38
CA ILE A 94 7.27 -19.36 -5.04
C ILE A 94 7.26 -17.83 -5.10
N PRO A 95 8.10 -17.14 -5.91
CA PRO A 95 8.04 -15.69 -6.05
C PRO A 95 6.67 -15.18 -6.49
N TRP A 96 6.02 -15.87 -7.43
CA TRP A 96 4.67 -15.53 -7.92
C TRP A 96 3.58 -15.77 -6.88
N ALA A 97 3.73 -16.79 -6.05
CA ALA A 97 2.84 -17.01 -4.91
C ALA A 97 2.94 -15.86 -3.90
N MET A 98 4.15 -15.37 -3.61
CA MET A 98 4.34 -14.21 -2.73
C MET A 98 3.75 -12.94 -3.33
N PHE A 99 3.91 -12.72 -4.64
CA PHE A 99 3.22 -11.63 -5.36
C PHE A 99 1.70 -11.75 -5.20
N ALA A 100 1.14 -12.93 -5.50
CA ALA A 100 -0.30 -13.14 -5.46
C ALA A 100 -0.89 -12.99 -4.04
N VAL A 101 -0.18 -13.46 -3.02
CA VAL A 101 -0.57 -13.30 -1.61
C VAL A 101 -0.62 -11.83 -1.22
N CYS A 102 0.47 -11.09 -1.49
CA CYS A 102 0.49 -9.67 -1.19
C CYS A 102 -0.61 -8.92 -1.95
N ALA A 103 -0.81 -9.23 -3.24
CA ALA A 103 -1.87 -8.63 -4.04
C ALA A 103 -3.26 -8.93 -3.47
N ALA A 104 -3.53 -10.18 -3.08
CA ALA A 104 -4.81 -10.55 -2.48
C ALA A 104 -5.05 -9.83 -1.14
N VAL A 105 -4.04 -9.81 -0.27
CA VAL A 105 -4.14 -9.19 1.07
C VAL A 105 -4.37 -7.67 0.97
N THR A 106 -3.68 -6.98 0.06
CA THR A 106 -3.88 -5.54 -0.14
C THR A 106 -5.15 -5.22 -0.92
N ALA A 107 -5.58 -6.11 -1.82
CA ALA A 107 -6.82 -5.93 -2.56
C ALA A 107 -8.07 -5.99 -1.66
N ILE A 108 -8.01 -6.67 -0.54
CA ILE A 108 -9.08 -6.75 0.47
C ILE A 108 -8.95 -5.67 1.56
N GLY A 109 -8.06 -4.69 1.39
CA GLY A 109 -7.99 -3.51 2.24
C GLY A 109 -6.81 -3.42 3.20
N ALA A 110 -5.82 -4.32 3.11
CA ALA A 110 -4.58 -4.12 3.85
C ALA A 110 -3.82 -2.90 3.34
N VAL A 111 -3.26 -2.13 4.25
CA VAL A 111 -2.26 -1.11 3.89
C VAL A 111 -1.01 -1.81 3.39
N SER A 112 -0.46 -1.37 2.24
CA SER A 112 0.68 -2.01 1.58
C SER A 112 1.86 -2.34 2.52
N PRO A 113 2.35 -1.42 3.39
CA PRO A 113 3.41 -1.76 4.33
C PRO A 113 3.04 -2.85 5.35
N ALA A 114 1.78 -2.94 5.75
CA ALA A 114 1.34 -4.00 6.68
C ALA A 114 1.37 -5.38 6.00
N ALA A 115 0.93 -5.48 4.75
CA ALA A 115 1.02 -6.70 3.97
C ALA A 115 2.49 -7.12 3.75
N VAL A 116 3.35 -6.17 3.37
CA VAL A 116 4.79 -6.42 3.20
C VAL A 116 5.43 -6.89 4.52
N ALA A 117 5.12 -6.25 5.66
CA ALA A 117 5.66 -6.63 6.96
C ALA A 117 5.30 -8.07 7.38
N ILE A 118 4.13 -8.57 6.96
CA ILE A 118 3.70 -9.95 7.23
C ILE A 118 4.38 -10.94 6.27
N VAL A 119 4.43 -10.61 4.98
CA VAL A 119 4.86 -11.55 3.94
C VAL A 119 6.38 -11.54 3.72
N ALA A 120 7.07 -10.41 3.94
CA ALA A 120 8.51 -10.31 3.68
C ALA A 120 9.37 -11.27 4.53
N PRO A 121 9.12 -11.50 5.84
CA PRO A 121 9.85 -12.51 6.61
C PRO A 121 9.70 -13.93 6.04
N VAL A 122 8.47 -14.30 5.66
CA VAL A 122 8.15 -15.59 5.04
C VAL A 122 8.87 -15.74 3.70
N ALA A 123 8.81 -14.69 2.86
CA ALA A 123 9.48 -14.63 1.57
C ALA A 123 11.01 -14.74 1.72
N ALA A 124 11.60 -14.06 2.71
CA ALA A 124 13.02 -14.14 3.01
C ALA A 124 13.44 -15.57 3.44
N GLY A 125 12.64 -16.23 4.29
CA GLY A 125 12.85 -17.63 4.67
C GLY A 125 12.84 -18.57 3.46
N PHE A 126 11.90 -18.36 2.52
CA PHE A 126 11.88 -19.13 1.27
C PHE A 126 13.06 -18.80 0.35
N ALA A 127 13.48 -17.52 0.28
CA ALA A 127 14.65 -17.14 -0.50
C ALA A 127 15.90 -17.89 -0.07
N LEU A 128 16.15 -17.97 1.24
CA LEU A 128 17.26 -18.72 1.82
C LEU A 128 17.15 -20.23 1.54
N ARG A 129 16.02 -20.82 1.88
CA ARG A 129 15.80 -22.26 1.79
C ARG A 129 15.92 -22.80 0.37
N TYR A 130 15.31 -22.09 -0.60
CA TYR A 130 15.28 -22.52 -2.00
C TYR A 130 16.35 -21.85 -2.85
N ARG A 131 17.28 -21.11 -2.24
CA ARG A 131 18.32 -20.34 -2.95
C ARG A 131 17.72 -19.48 -4.06
N ILE A 132 16.63 -18.77 -3.76
CA ILE A 132 16.03 -17.77 -4.62
C ILE A 132 16.73 -16.43 -4.35
N HIS A 133 16.98 -15.66 -5.38
CA HIS A 133 17.63 -14.36 -5.23
C HIS A 133 16.78 -13.43 -4.32
N PRO A 134 17.32 -12.89 -3.22
CA PRO A 134 16.52 -12.16 -2.22
C PRO A 134 15.90 -10.88 -2.80
N VAL A 135 16.57 -10.20 -3.75
CA VAL A 135 16.00 -9.05 -4.46
C VAL A 135 14.75 -9.45 -5.24
N LEU A 136 14.76 -10.60 -5.93
CA LEU A 136 13.58 -11.11 -6.63
C LEU A 136 12.41 -11.29 -5.66
N MET A 137 12.64 -11.97 -4.54
CA MET A 137 11.59 -12.22 -3.56
C MET A 137 11.03 -10.91 -2.98
N GLY A 138 11.90 -9.98 -2.60
CA GLY A 138 11.50 -8.68 -2.09
C GLY A 138 10.68 -7.89 -3.11
N MET A 139 11.10 -7.87 -4.37
CA MET A 139 10.38 -7.18 -5.44
C MET A 139 9.01 -7.80 -5.71
N MET A 140 8.90 -9.14 -5.71
CA MET A 140 7.61 -9.80 -5.87
C MET A 140 6.63 -9.44 -4.76
N VAL A 141 7.11 -9.39 -3.51
CA VAL A 141 6.30 -8.97 -2.35
C VAL A 141 5.82 -7.53 -2.50
N VAL A 142 6.74 -6.60 -2.83
CA VAL A 142 6.40 -5.16 -2.96
C VAL A 142 5.47 -4.92 -4.15
N GLN A 143 5.79 -5.47 -5.32
CA GLN A 143 4.95 -5.28 -6.52
C GLN A 143 3.57 -5.92 -6.35
N GLY A 144 3.48 -7.06 -5.67
CA GLY A 144 2.21 -7.67 -5.32
C GLY A 144 1.38 -6.77 -4.40
N ALA A 145 2.00 -6.26 -3.33
CA ALA A 145 1.34 -5.36 -2.40
C ALA A 145 0.84 -4.07 -3.08
N THR A 146 1.63 -3.51 -3.99
CA THR A 146 1.24 -2.33 -4.78
C THR A 146 0.10 -2.66 -5.75
N ALA A 147 0.20 -3.78 -6.47
CA ALA A 147 -0.80 -4.20 -7.45
C ALA A 147 -2.20 -4.34 -6.84
N GLY A 148 -2.30 -4.99 -5.67
CA GLY A 148 -3.58 -5.18 -5.00
C GLY A 148 -4.14 -3.91 -4.36
N SER A 149 -3.28 -2.99 -3.89
CA SER A 149 -3.71 -1.77 -3.21
C SER A 149 -4.60 -0.84 -4.03
N PHE A 150 -4.58 -0.96 -5.37
CA PHE A 150 -5.44 -0.19 -6.28
C PHE A 150 -6.78 -0.87 -6.59
N SER A 151 -7.10 -2.01 -5.96
CA SER A 151 -8.46 -2.54 -6.10
C SER A 151 -9.49 -1.50 -5.64
N PRO A 152 -10.74 -1.55 -6.13
CA PRO A 152 -11.77 -0.56 -5.73
C PRO A 152 -11.99 -0.45 -4.22
N ILE A 153 -11.75 -1.54 -3.49
CA ILE A 153 -11.83 -1.59 -2.02
C ILE A 153 -10.45 -1.53 -1.33
N GLY A 154 -9.37 -1.50 -2.09
CA GLY A 154 -8.00 -1.32 -1.61
C GLY A 154 -7.73 0.13 -1.21
N ILE A 155 -6.73 0.35 -0.36
CA ILE A 155 -6.45 1.67 0.20
C ILE A 155 -6.10 2.70 -0.88
N PHE A 156 -5.21 2.38 -1.82
CA PHE A 156 -4.83 3.32 -2.88
C PHE A 156 -5.98 3.53 -3.88
N GLY A 157 -6.73 2.47 -4.19
CA GLY A 157 -7.92 2.57 -5.04
C GLY A 157 -8.98 3.45 -4.41
N SER A 158 -9.32 3.23 -3.14
CA SER A 158 -10.30 4.04 -2.41
C SER A 158 -9.90 5.51 -2.33
N ILE A 159 -8.62 5.81 -2.03
CA ILE A 159 -8.13 7.20 -2.00
C ILE A 159 -8.23 7.84 -3.38
N THR A 160 -7.75 7.15 -4.42
CA THR A 160 -7.74 7.70 -5.78
C THR A 160 -9.17 7.94 -6.29
N ASN A 161 -10.03 6.92 -6.18
CA ASN A 161 -11.41 7.02 -6.65
C ASN A 161 -12.20 8.05 -5.84
N GLY A 162 -12.06 8.11 -4.51
CA GLY A 162 -12.74 9.09 -3.69
C GLY A 162 -12.30 10.53 -3.98
N VAL A 163 -11.03 10.78 -4.35
CA VAL A 163 -10.61 12.11 -4.81
C VAL A 163 -11.20 12.42 -6.20
N VAL A 164 -11.24 11.43 -7.09
CA VAL A 164 -11.85 11.58 -8.43
C VAL A 164 -13.32 11.93 -8.31
N ASP A 165 -14.07 11.19 -7.49
CA ASP A 165 -15.50 11.37 -7.27
C ASP A 165 -15.79 12.73 -6.59
N ALA A 166 -15.01 13.11 -5.58
CA ALA A 166 -15.14 14.38 -4.87
C ALA A 166 -14.89 15.62 -5.74
N ASN A 167 -14.27 15.45 -6.91
CA ASN A 167 -13.98 16.53 -7.87
C ASN A 167 -14.77 16.40 -9.19
N ASP A 168 -15.79 15.54 -9.24
CA ASP A 168 -16.62 15.27 -10.42
C ASP A 168 -15.81 14.94 -11.68
N LEU A 169 -14.64 14.29 -11.50
CA LEU A 169 -13.76 13.90 -12.60
C LEU A 169 -14.23 12.58 -13.24
N PRO A 170 -14.04 12.40 -14.55
CA PRO A 170 -14.24 11.10 -15.19
C PRO A 170 -13.34 10.05 -14.56
N GLY A 171 -13.92 9.03 -13.93
CA GLY A 171 -13.22 7.94 -13.26
C GLY A 171 -13.54 6.58 -13.84
N SER A 172 -12.66 5.62 -13.66
CA SER A 172 -12.90 4.20 -13.94
C SER A 172 -12.12 3.34 -12.94
N PRO A 173 -12.73 2.93 -11.81
CA PRO A 173 -12.06 2.15 -10.78
C PRO A 173 -11.46 0.83 -11.30
N LEU A 174 -12.15 0.16 -12.23
CA LEU A 174 -11.65 -1.08 -12.84
C LEU A 174 -10.48 -0.85 -13.80
N PHE A 175 -10.48 0.25 -14.55
CA PHE A 175 -9.35 0.62 -15.42
C PHE A 175 -8.13 0.99 -14.58
N LEU A 176 -8.31 1.76 -13.52
CA LEU A 176 -7.24 2.11 -12.57
C LEU A 176 -6.63 0.83 -11.98
N PHE A 177 -7.45 -0.07 -11.45
CA PHE A 177 -6.99 -1.34 -10.90
C PHE A 177 -6.30 -2.20 -11.95
N GLY A 178 -6.93 -2.40 -13.12
CA GLY A 178 -6.38 -3.24 -14.18
C GLY A 178 -5.04 -2.74 -14.72
N SER A 179 -4.94 -1.42 -14.99
CA SER A 179 -3.70 -0.81 -15.50
C SER A 179 -2.55 -0.86 -14.50
N THR A 180 -2.82 -0.56 -13.22
CA THR A 180 -1.80 -0.64 -12.15
C THR A 180 -1.39 -2.07 -11.88
N PHE A 181 -2.32 -3.03 -11.87
CA PHE A 181 -2.03 -4.45 -11.70
C PHE A 181 -1.14 -4.97 -12.83
N VAL A 182 -1.48 -4.65 -14.09
CA VAL A 182 -0.68 -5.02 -15.27
C VAL A 182 0.71 -4.40 -15.21
N ALA A 183 0.82 -3.12 -14.85
CA ALA A 183 2.12 -2.45 -14.71
C ALA A 183 3.00 -3.15 -13.66
N CYS A 184 2.46 -3.43 -12.47
CA CYS A 184 3.18 -4.16 -11.42
C CYS A 184 3.53 -5.59 -11.85
N ALA A 185 2.63 -6.29 -12.55
CA ALA A 185 2.90 -7.63 -13.07
C ALA A 185 4.02 -7.62 -14.13
N VAL A 186 4.04 -6.64 -15.04
CA VAL A 186 5.13 -6.46 -16.01
C VAL A 186 6.46 -6.22 -15.30
N ILE A 187 6.50 -5.35 -14.29
CA ILE A 187 7.70 -5.11 -13.49
C ILE A 187 8.13 -6.39 -12.77
N ALA A 188 7.19 -7.17 -12.22
CA ALA A 188 7.46 -8.45 -11.60
C ALA A 188 8.03 -9.48 -12.59
N VAL A 189 7.53 -9.53 -13.84
CA VAL A 189 8.09 -10.37 -14.92
C VAL A 189 9.53 -9.96 -15.26
N VAL A 190 9.78 -8.65 -15.40
CA VAL A 190 11.12 -8.13 -15.68
C VAL A 190 12.08 -8.46 -14.52
N ALA A 191 11.63 -8.26 -13.26
CA ALA A 191 12.41 -8.63 -12.08
C ALA A 191 12.69 -10.14 -12.04
N PHE A 192 11.70 -10.98 -12.33
CA PHE A 192 11.85 -12.42 -12.42
C PHE A 192 12.90 -12.81 -13.46
N ALA A 193 12.84 -12.23 -14.65
CA ALA A 193 13.81 -12.49 -15.72
C ALA A 193 15.22 -11.99 -15.36
N ALA A 194 15.35 -10.84 -14.69
CA ALA A 194 16.62 -10.21 -14.35
C ALA A 194 17.35 -10.86 -13.17
N PHE A 195 16.61 -11.40 -12.18
CA PHE A 195 17.16 -11.91 -10.92
C PHE A 195 17.04 -13.43 -10.76
N GLY A 196 17.28 -14.19 -11.86
CA GLY A 196 17.48 -15.63 -11.79
C GLY A 196 16.23 -16.49 -12.01
N GLY A 197 15.10 -15.94 -12.48
CA GLY A 197 13.87 -16.69 -12.73
C GLY A 197 14.04 -17.81 -13.76
N ARG A 198 14.89 -17.63 -14.77
CA ARG A 198 15.21 -18.67 -15.77
C ARG A 198 15.90 -19.88 -15.12
N GLU A 199 16.80 -19.65 -14.17
CA GLU A 199 17.46 -20.69 -13.41
C GLU A 199 16.48 -21.44 -12.52
N LEU A 200 15.53 -20.72 -11.89
CA LEU A 200 14.48 -21.34 -11.07
C LEU A 200 13.57 -22.26 -11.91
N ILE A 201 13.26 -21.87 -13.14
CA ILE A 201 12.49 -22.73 -14.06
C ILE A 201 13.28 -23.99 -14.42
N ALA A 202 14.60 -23.88 -14.64
CA ALA A 202 15.46 -25.01 -15.01
C ALA A 202 15.67 -26.01 -13.87
N ARG A 203 15.56 -25.58 -12.61
CA ARG A 203 15.71 -26.48 -11.43
C ARG A 203 14.60 -27.52 -11.29
N GLY A 204 13.49 -27.38 -12.02
CA GLY A 204 12.39 -28.35 -12.00
C GLY A 204 11.56 -28.37 -10.71
N ALA A 205 10.78 -29.43 -10.54
CA ALA A 205 9.96 -29.67 -9.35
C ALA A 205 10.78 -30.48 -8.33
N ASP A 206 11.03 -29.91 -7.16
CA ASP A 206 11.70 -30.61 -6.04
C ASP A 206 10.63 -31.18 -5.11
N ALA A 207 10.29 -32.48 -5.29
CA ALA A 207 9.19 -33.13 -4.58
C ALA A 207 9.44 -33.28 -3.07
N ASP A 208 10.72 -33.42 -2.65
CA ASP A 208 11.10 -33.58 -1.22
C ASP A 208 11.07 -32.27 -0.43
N ALA A 209 11.09 -31.13 -1.12
CA ALA A 209 11.05 -29.82 -0.49
C ALA A 209 9.69 -29.46 0.13
N LEU A 210 8.60 -30.10 -0.31
CA LEU A 210 7.23 -29.81 0.13
C LEU A 210 6.88 -30.35 1.52
N ALA A 211 7.40 -31.52 1.87
CA ALA A 211 7.06 -32.17 3.14
C ALA A 211 7.51 -31.34 4.37
N THR A 212 8.53 -30.49 4.18
CA THR A 212 9.09 -29.63 5.23
C THR A 212 8.57 -28.17 5.21
N LEU A 213 7.72 -27.81 4.23
CA LEU A 213 7.18 -26.43 4.08
C LEU A 213 6.22 -26.04 5.21
N GLY A 214 5.47 -27.00 5.77
CA GLY A 214 4.57 -26.75 6.89
C GLY A 214 5.30 -26.25 8.14
N ALA A 215 6.39 -26.92 8.49
CA ALA A 215 7.11 -26.67 9.75
C ALA A 215 7.88 -25.34 9.81
N THR A 216 8.29 -24.77 8.66
CA THR A 216 9.13 -23.54 8.64
C THR A 216 8.35 -22.25 8.52
N ALA A 217 7.16 -22.26 7.93
CA ALA A 217 6.28 -21.09 7.92
C ALA A 217 5.82 -20.74 9.35
N GLU A 218 5.59 -21.75 10.18
CA GLU A 218 5.25 -21.59 11.60
C GLU A 218 6.40 -21.01 12.43
N SER A 219 7.61 -21.49 12.22
CA SER A 219 8.79 -20.99 12.96
C SER A 219 9.10 -19.52 12.64
N ALA A 220 8.88 -19.08 11.40
CA ALA A 220 9.10 -17.69 11.00
C ALA A 220 7.99 -16.75 11.54
N ALA A 221 6.73 -17.21 11.56
CA ALA A 221 5.62 -16.46 12.13
C ALA A 221 5.77 -16.29 13.66
N HIS A 222 6.23 -17.33 14.37
CA HIS A 222 6.54 -17.27 15.80
C HIS A 222 7.73 -16.35 16.11
N ALA A 223 8.79 -16.36 15.29
CA ALA A 223 9.93 -15.46 15.45
C ALA A 223 9.55 -13.98 15.26
N ALA A 224 8.67 -13.68 14.30
CA ALA A 224 8.18 -12.33 14.07
C ALA A 224 7.30 -11.83 15.22
N THR A 225 6.50 -12.71 15.83
CA THR A 225 5.64 -12.37 16.98
C THR A 225 6.47 -12.19 18.27
N SER A 226 7.58 -12.95 18.40
CA SER A 226 8.49 -12.85 19.55
C SER A 226 9.41 -11.62 19.49
N ALA A 227 9.79 -11.17 18.29
CA ALA A 227 10.63 -9.97 18.10
C ALA A 227 9.89 -8.65 18.36
N ALA A 228 8.56 -8.67 18.41
CA ALA A 228 7.72 -7.49 18.65
C ALA A 228 7.44 -7.21 20.15
N ARG A 229 7.98 -8.01 21.08
CA ARG A 229 7.86 -7.73 22.53
C ARG A 229 9.06 -6.92 23.01
N PRO A 230 8.84 -5.77 23.66
CA PRO A 230 9.94 -5.03 24.33
C PRO A 230 10.42 -5.86 25.53
N THR A 231 11.67 -6.25 25.49
CA THR A 231 12.36 -6.91 26.61
C THR A 231 12.71 -5.88 27.67
N THR A 232 11.91 -5.79 28.71
CA THR A 232 12.33 -5.22 30.00
C THR A 232 12.01 -6.23 31.05
N GLU A 233 12.99 -7.13 31.34
CA GLU A 233 13.36 -7.63 32.68
C GLU A 233 14.28 -8.86 32.56
N PRO A 234 15.28 -9.05 33.45
CA PRO A 234 16.23 -10.15 33.38
C PRO A 234 15.61 -11.41 33.99
N HIS A 235 15.41 -12.44 33.18
CA HIS A 235 14.92 -13.75 33.64
C HIS A 235 16.00 -14.56 34.34
N SER A 236 15.61 -15.20 35.45
CA SER A 236 16.49 -16.06 36.24
C SER A 236 16.75 -17.41 35.55
N ALA A 237 17.89 -18.03 35.84
CA ALA A 237 18.34 -19.32 35.26
C ALA A 237 17.35 -20.50 35.45
N ALA A 238 16.39 -20.41 36.37
CA ALA A 238 15.35 -21.42 36.60
C ALA A 238 14.22 -21.39 35.55
N GLU A 239 14.05 -20.29 34.82
CA GLU A 239 13.01 -20.11 33.80
C GLU A 239 13.49 -20.63 32.44
N VAL A 240 14.79 -20.61 32.20
CA VAL A 240 15.42 -21.16 30.97
C VAL A 240 15.26 -22.69 30.92
N GLN A 241 15.19 -23.36 32.07
CA GLN A 241 15.07 -24.81 32.13
C GLN A 241 13.63 -25.32 31.87
N ARG A 242 12.60 -24.44 32.01
CA ARG A 242 11.20 -24.75 31.67
C ARG A 242 10.88 -24.53 30.17
N LEU A 243 11.74 -23.85 29.44
CA LEU A 243 11.60 -23.62 27.97
C LEU A 243 12.15 -24.80 27.15
N GLY A 244 12.70 -25.84 27.80
CA GLY A 244 13.20 -27.05 27.16
C GLY A 244 12.21 -28.23 27.11
N GLU A 245 10.97 -28.06 27.58
CA GLU A 245 9.93 -29.05 27.37
C GLU A 245 9.30 -28.82 26.00
N GLU A 246 9.43 -29.81 25.10
CA GLU A 246 8.86 -29.82 23.76
C GLU A 246 7.36 -29.49 23.83
N PRO A 247 6.85 -28.51 23.03
CA PRO A 247 5.43 -28.31 22.91
C PRO A 247 4.81 -29.53 22.25
N SER A 248 3.82 -30.12 22.88
CA SER A 248 2.97 -31.17 22.32
C SER A 248 2.46 -30.78 20.94
N ASP A 249 2.39 -31.74 20.03
CA ASP A 249 2.06 -31.72 18.59
C ASP A 249 0.62 -31.20 18.25
N ASP A 250 -0.08 -30.60 19.22
CA ASP A 250 -1.47 -30.13 19.07
C ASP A 250 -1.61 -28.75 18.40
N GLY A 251 -0.50 -28.03 18.09
CA GLY A 251 -0.52 -26.70 17.47
C GLY A 251 -0.60 -26.70 15.93
N HIS A 252 -0.35 -27.83 15.27
CA HIS A 252 -0.21 -27.91 13.82
C HIS A 252 -1.54 -27.90 13.04
N ASP A 253 -2.63 -28.27 13.67
CA ASP A 253 -3.96 -28.39 13.05
C ASP A 253 -4.72 -27.04 12.98
N ASP A 254 -4.36 -26.05 13.80
CA ASP A 254 -5.18 -24.85 14.00
C ASP A 254 -5.07 -23.79 12.89
N VAL A 255 -3.90 -23.65 12.27
CA VAL A 255 -3.68 -22.63 11.19
C VAL A 255 -4.36 -23.04 9.89
N THR A 256 -4.61 -24.33 9.68
CA THR A 256 -5.13 -24.87 8.42
C THR A 256 -6.64 -25.07 8.41
N ARG A 257 -7.28 -25.11 9.58
CA ARG A 257 -8.74 -25.30 9.69
C ARG A 257 -9.48 -24.02 9.38
N LEU A 258 -10.49 -24.11 8.53
CA LEU A 258 -11.51 -23.08 8.33
C LEU A 258 -12.49 -23.19 9.51
N ASP A 259 -12.28 -22.35 10.50
CA ASP A 259 -13.24 -22.17 11.60
C ASP A 259 -14.36 -21.18 11.23
N ALA A 260 -15.39 -21.09 12.06
CA ALA A 260 -16.54 -20.21 11.83
C ALA A 260 -16.15 -18.73 11.70
N GLN A 261 -15.10 -18.28 12.42
CA GLN A 261 -14.63 -16.89 12.37
C GLN A 261 -13.99 -16.57 11.02
N ARG A 262 -13.12 -17.46 10.51
CA ARG A 262 -12.46 -17.32 9.19
C ARG A 262 -13.49 -17.38 8.07
N ILE A 263 -14.44 -18.35 8.13
CA ILE A 263 -15.52 -18.44 7.15
C ILE A 263 -16.39 -17.18 7.16
N GLY A 264 -16.77 -16.68 8.34
CA GLY A 264 -17.54 -15.43 8.46
C GLY A 264 -16.80 -14.23 7.90
N THR A 265 -15.49 -14.11 8.17
CA THR A 265 -14.66 -13.03 7.64
C THR A 265 -14.49 -13.13 6.12
N LEU A 266 -14.22 -14.33 5.57
CA LEU A 266 -14.15 -14.54 4.12
C LEU A 266 -15.48 -14.22 3.43
N ALA A 267 -16.61 -14.66 4.02
CA ALA A 267 -17.93 -14.32 3.52
C ALA A 267 -18.20 -12.81 3.56
N GLY A 268 -17.77 -12.13 4.64
CA GLY A 268 -17.84 -10.67 4.77
C GLY A 268 -17.02 -9.95 3.69
N LEU A 269 -15.79 -10.41 3.41
CA LEU A 269 -14.95 -9.86 2.35
C LEU A 269 -15.57 -10.06 0.96
N VAL A 270 -16.13 -11.24 0.69
CA VAL A 270 -16.87 -11.50 -0.56
C VAL A 270 -18.11 -10.60 -0.65
N ALA A 271 -18.85 -10.46 0.45
CA ALA A 271 -20.02 -9.57 0.50
C ALA A 271 -19.65 -8.10 0.24
N LEU A 272 -18.49 -7.63 0.76
CA LEU A 272 -17.97 -6.30 0.47
C LEU A 272 -17.69 -6.12 -1.04
N ILE A 273 -16.99 -7.09 -1.65
CA ILE A 273 -16.67 -7.05 -3.09
C ILE A 273 -17.95 -7.05 -3.93
N VAL A 274 -18.86 -7.96 -3.64
CA VAL A 274 -20.14 -8.07 -4.37
C VAL A 274 -21.01 -6.84 -4.14
N GLY A 275 -21.05 -6.31 -2.91
CA GLY A 275 -21.78 -5.10 -2.57
C GLY A 275 -21.25 -3.88 -3.33
N ALA A 276 -19.95 -3.69 -3.33
CA ALA A 276 -19.30 -2.55 -3.99
C ALA A 276 -19.36 -2.63 -5.52
N LEU A 277 -19.09 -3.80 -6.12
CA LEU A 277 -18.99 -3.93 -7.58
C LEU A 277 -20.29 -4.34 -8.25
N GLY A 278 -21.19 -5.02 -7.53
CA GLY A 278 -22.44 -5.55 -8.09
C GLY A 278 -23.68 -4.73 -7.76
N PHE A 279 -23.67 -4.01 -6.64
CA PHE A 279 -24.81 -3.25 -6.14
C PHE A 279 -24.50 -1.75 -5.92
N ASP A 280 -23.31 -1.28 -6.31
CA ASP A 280 -22.85 0.10 -6.11
C ASP A 280 -23.02 0.61 -4.66
N LEU A 281 -22.87 -0.28 -3.66
CA LEU A 281 -22.94 0.09 -2.27
C LEU A 281 -21.67 0.86 -1.86
N ASP A 282 -21.86 1.85 -0.97
CA ASP A 282 -20.74 2.58 -0.40
C ASP A 282 -19.75 1.62 0.32
N VAL A 283 -18.50 1.67 -0.10
CA VAL A 283 -17.43 0.78 0.39
C VAL A 283 -17.19 0.96 1.89
N GLY A 284 -17.18 2.21 2.36
CA GLY A 284 -16.86 2.55 3.74
C GLY A 284 -17.92 2.05 4.71
N PHE A 285 -19.18 2.40 4.45
CA PHE A 285 -20.29 1.97 5.29
C PHE A 285 -20.51 0.46 5.22
N THR A 286 -20.35 -0.15 4.04
CA THR A 286 -20.47 -1.59 3.86
C THR A 286 -19.38 -2.33 4.65
N ALA A 287 -18.12 -1.92 4.52
CA ALA A 287 -17.00 -2.50 5.28
C ALA A 287 -17.20 -2.33 6.79
N LEU A 288 -17.64 -1.16 7.23
CA LEU A 288 -17.90 -0.88 8.64
C LEU A 288 -19.06 -1.73 9.19
N ALA A 289 -20.17 -1.85 8.41
CA ALA A 289 -21.30 -2.71 8.80
C ALA A 289 -20.88 -4.18 8.93
N ILE A 290 -20.12 -4.71 7.98
CA ILE A 290 -19.58 -6.08 8.04
C ILE A 290 -18.66 -6.23 9.24
N ALA A 291 -17.76 -5.28 9.49
CA ALA A 291 -16.87 -5.31 10.64
C ALA A 291 -17.64 -5.32 11.97
N VAL A 292 -18.71 -4.52 12.10
CA VAL A 292 -19.58 -4.50 13.28
C VAL A 292 -20.30 -5.84 13.45
N VAL A 293 -20.85 -6.42 12.38
CA VAL A 293 -21.50 -7.75 12.44
C VAL A 293 -20.52 -8.81 12.89
N LEU A 294 -19.29 -8.83 12.33
CA LEU A 294 -18.25 -9.77 12.74
C LEU A 294 -17.81 -9.57 14.20
N THR A 295 -17.71 -8.31 14.65
CA THR A 295 -17.40 -7.97 16.05
C THR A 295 -18.46 -8.51 17.01
N LEU A 296 -19.73 -8.39 16.66
CA LEU A 296 -20.84 -8.90 17.47
C LEU A 296 -20.91 -10.44 17.47
N ALA A 297 -20.62 -11.05 16.31
CA ALA A 297 -20.62 -12.51 16.19
C ALA A 297 -19.40 -13.19 16.83
N PHE A 298 -18.23 -12.51 16.79
CA PHE A 298 -16.95 -13.05 17.23
C PHE A 298 -16.16 -12.04 18.08
N PRO A 299 -16.60 -11.76 19.32
CA PRO A 299 -16.00 -10.72 20.16
C PRO A 299 -14.52 -10.95 20.50
N GLU A 300 -14.04 -12.20 20.49
CA GLU A 300 -12.62 -12.50 20.70
C GLU A 300 -11.74 -11.92 19.59
N SER A 301 -12.18 -11.99 18.33
CA SER A 301 -11.47 -11.40 17.20
C SER A 301 -11.51 -9.87 17.19
N ALA A 302 -12.47 -9.28 17.90
CA ALA A 302 -12.63 -7.83 17.99
C ALA A 302 -11.70 -7.21 19.04
N LYS A 303 -11.06 -8.02 19.88
CA LYS A 303 -10.15 -7.53 20.91
C LYS A 303 -9.00 -6.76 20.25
N ASP A 304 -8.79 -5.53 20.71
CA ASP A 304 -7.77 -4.59 20.20
C ASP A 304 -7.86 -4.27 18.69
N ALA A 305 -8.93 -4.68 18.00
CA ALA A 305 -9.06 -4.47 16.55
C ALA A 305 -9.21 -2.98 16.18
N VAL A 306 -9.86 -2.18 17.02
CA VAL A 306 -9.97 -0.72 16.84
C VAL A 306 -8.61 -0.04 16.94
N GLU A 307 -7.73 -0.49 17.84
CA GLU A 307 -6.36 0.03 17.97
C GLU A 307 -5.49 -0.31 16.76
N LYS A 308 -5.80 -1.41 16.07
CA LYS A 308 -5.13 -1.88 14.86
C LYS A 308 -5.64 -1.23 13.57
N ILE A 309 -6.67 -0.37 13.65
CA ILE A 309 -7.04 0.50 12.52
C ILE A 309 -5.82 1.33 12.13
N SER A 310 -5.62 1.53 10.83
CA SER A 310 -4.47 2.30 10.32
C SER A 310 -4.64 3.80 10.56
N TRP A 311 -4.73 4.21 11.84
CA TRP A 311 -4.96 5.61 12.23
C TRP A 311 -3.95 6.59 11.64
N SER A 312 -2.69 6.14 11.45
CA SER A 312 -1.66 6.93 10.78
C SER A 312 -2.04 7.27 9.34
N THR A 313 -2.60 6.30 8.61
CA THR A 313 -3.09 6.49 7.23
C THR A 313 -4.36 7.33 7.18
N VAL A 314 -5.29 7.08 8.10
CA VAL A 314 -6.54 7.87 8.21
C VAL A 314 -6.22 9.35 8.44
N LEU A 315 -5.34 9.63 9.40
CA LEU A 315 -4.92 11.01 9.71
C LEU A 315 -4.14 11.65 8.56
N LEU A 316 -3.30 10.86 7.88
CA LEU A 316 -2.54 11.30 6.71
C LEU A 316 -3.45 11.82 5.61
N ILE A 317 -4.41 11.02 5.21
CA ILE A 317 -5.34 11.36 4.11
C ILE A 317 -6.29 12.47 4.52
N ALA A 318 -6.88 12.38 5.72
CA ALA A 318 -7.75 13.44 6.22
C ALA A 318 -7.05 14.80 6.21
N GLY A 319 -5.80 14.86 6.68
CA GLY A 319 -5.05 16.12 6.74
C GLY A 319 -4.67 16.68 5.39
N ILE A 320 -4.10 15.85 4.52
CA ILE A 320 -3.66 16.31 3.19
C ILE A 320 -4.85 16.76 2.35
N VAL A 321 -5.92 15.96 2.30
CA VAL A 321 -7.10 16.30 1.48
C VAL A 321 -7.77 17.56 2.00
N THR A 322 -7.86 17.77 3.32
CA THR A 322 -8.36 19.03 3.89
C THR A 322 -7.51 20.22 3.46
N TYR A 323 -6.17 20.08 3.48
CA TYR A 323 -5.29 21.18 3.04
C TYR A 323 -5.46 21.47 1.54
N VAL A 324 -5.52 20.44 0.70
CA VAL A 324 -5.73 20.62 -0.75
C VAL A 324 -7.11 21.20 -1.06
N ALA A 325 -8.16 20.79 -0.34
CA ALA A 325 -9.48 21.39 -0.46
C ALA A 325 -9.47 22.89 -0.12
N LEU A 326 -8.69 23.32 0.87
CA LEU A 326 -8.47 24.75 1.13
C LEU A 326 -7.79 25.43 -0.06
N LEU A 327 -6.72 24.82 -0.63
CA LEU A 327 -6.03 25.37 -1.80
C LEU A 327 -6.96 25.51 -3.02
N GLN A 328 -7.82 24.52 -3.25
CA GLN A 328 -8.81 24.55 -4.33
C GLN A 328 -9.80 25.71 -4.13
N LYS A 329 -10.38 25.79 -2.94
CA LYS A 329 -11.37 26.81 -2.60
C LYS A 329 -10.82 28.23 -2.75
N GLU A 330 -9.57 28.45 -2.37
CA GLU A 330 -8.90 29.76 -2.41
C GLU A 330 -8.23 30.04 -3.76
N GLY A 331 -8.53 29.26 -4.81
CA GLY A 331 -8.09 29.50 -6.18
C GLY A 331 -6.60 29.24 -6.44
N VAL A 332 -5.87 28.65 -5.49
CA VAL A 332 -4.44 28.30 -5.66
C VAL A 332 -4.26 27.26 -6.76
N VAL A 333 -5.24 26.36 -6.86
CA VAL A 333 -5.23 25.26 -7.80
C VAL A 333 -5.47 25.77 -9.23
N ASP A 334 -6.37 26.74 -9.42
CA ASP A 334 -6.60 27.43 -10.69
C ASP A 334 -5.36 28.22 -11.12
N TRP A 335 -4.74 28.94 -10.18
CA TRP A 335 -3.49 29.65 -10.42
C TRP A 335 -2.35 28.72 -10.89
N LEU A 336 -2.26 27.51 -10.34
CA LEU A 336 -1.33 26.46 -10.81
C LEU A 336 -1.68 26.00 -12.23
N GLY A 337 -2.97 25.78 -12.52
CA GLY A 337 -3.46 25.38 -13.83
C GLY A 337 -3.08 26.39 -14.92
N ASP A 338 -3.26 27.68 -14.63
CA ASP A 338 -2.83 28.79 -15.52
C ASP A 338 -1.31 28.80 -15.73
N GLY A 339 -0.55 28.43 -14.70
CA GLY A 339 0.90 28.26 -14.78
C GLY A 339 1.32 27.12 -15.71
N VAL A 340 0.67 25.99 -15.58
CA VAL A 340 0.88 24.78 -16.39
C VAL A 340 0.44 25.02 -17.85
N ALA A 341 -0.66 25.73 -18.09
CA ALA A 341 -1.11 26.08 -19.45
C ALA A 341 -0.06 26.90 -20.22
N LYS A 342 0.78 27.65 -19.54
CA LYS A 342 1.90 28.42 -20.16
C LYS A 342 3.09 27.54 -20.57
N VAL A 343 3.16 26.27 -20.14
CA VAL A 343 4.23 25.33 -20.54
C VAL A 343 4.12 24.90 -22.02
N GLY A 344 3.00 25.25 -22.68
CA GLY A 344 2.86 25.16 -24.15
C GLY A 344 2.56 23.77 -24.71
N SER A 345 2.63 22.71 -23.90
CA SER A 345 2.26 21.34 -24.31
C SER A 345 1.63 20.57 -23.15
N PRO A 346 0.35 20.18 -23.25
CA PRO A 346 -0.34 19.39 -22.22
C PRO A 346 0.33 18.05 -21.94
N LEU A 347 0.89 17.42 -22.96
CA LEU A 347 1.62 16.16 -22.84
C LEU A 347 2.88 16.31 -21.98
N VAL A 348 3.63 17.42 -22.17
CA VAL A 348 4.83 17.68 -21.35
C VAL A 348 4.43 17.96 -19.90
N ALA A 349 3.37 18.71 -19.68
CA ALA A 349 2.86 18.98 -18.33
C ALA A 349 2.44 17.67 -17.62
N ALA A 350 1.70 16.79 -18.30
CA ALA A 350 1.31 15.48 -17.79
C ALA A 350 2.54 14.62 -17.43
N LEU A 351 3.56 14.61 -18.28
CA LEU A 351 4.81 13.90 -17.99
C LEU A 351 5.52 14.46 -16.77
N LEU A 352 5.60 15.79 -16.63
CA LEU A 352 6.23 16.43 -15.47
C LEU A 352 5.51 16.08 -14.17
N ILE A 353 4.16 16.07 -14.16
CA ILE A 353 3.36 15.67 -13.00
C ILE A 353 3.68 14.22 -12.61
N CYS A 354 3.71 13.29 -13.58
CA CYS A 354 4.07 11.89 -13.35
C CYS A 354 5.51 11.74 -12.81
N LEU A 355 6.47 12.47 -13.35
CA LEU A 355 7.88 12.46 -12.89
C LEU A 355 8.00 13.01 -11.47
N ILE A 356 7.34 14.11 -11.14
CA ILE A 356 7.30 14.67 -9.78
C ILE A 356 6.73 13.63 -8.83
N GLY A 357 5.61 13.00 -9.19
CA GLY A 357 5.00 11.93 -8.40
C GLY A 357 5.96 10.78 -8.09
N ALA A 358 6.68 10.30 -9.09
CA ALA A 358 7.66 9.23 -8.93
C ALA A 358 8.86 9.64 -8.08
N VAL A 359 9.45 10.81 -8.35
CA VAL A 359 10.61 11.32 -7.59
C VAL A 359 10.26 11.49 -6.13
N VAL A 360 9.14 12.15 -5.84
CA VAL A 360 8.73 12.40 -4.46
C VAL A 360 8.37 11.10 -3.76
N SER A 361 7.65 10.19 -4.41
CA SER A 361 7.26 8.91 -3.83
C SER A 361 8.44 7.98 -3.56
N ALA A 362 9.53 8.08 -4.31
CA ALA A 362 10.73 7.27 -4.08
C ALA A 362 11.37 7.51 -2.69
N PHE A 363 11.12 8.68 -2.08
CA PHE A 363 11.66 9.09 -0.78
C PHE A 363 10.59 9.27 0.30
N ALA A 364 9.32 9.07 -0.02
CA ALA A 364 8.20 9.33 0.88
C ALA A 364 7.13 8.23 0.80
N SER A 365 6.05 8.41 1.57
CA SER A 365 4.93 7.48 1.56
C SER A 365 4.08 7.67 0.28
N THR A 366 3.94 6.62 -0.52
CA THR A 366 3.06 6.57 -1.70
C THR A 366 1.62 6.96 -1.38
N THR A 367 1.10 6.54 -0.23
CA THR A 367 -0.24 6.92 0.25
C THR A 367 -0.41 8.44 0.32
N GLY A 368 0.58 9.14 0.92
CA GLY A 368 0.55 10.59 1.04
C GLY A 368 0.67 11.30 -0.31
N ILE A 369 1.50 10.75 -1.20
CA ILE A 369 1.70 11.32 -2.53
C ILE A 369 0.44 11.20 -3.39
N ILE A 370 -0.20 10.04 -3.43
CA ILE A 370 -1.46 9.85 -4.18
C ILE A 370 -2.52 10.80 -3.64
N GLY A 371 -2.67 10.89 -2.31
CA GLY A 371 -3.66 11.79 -1.69
C GLY A 371 -3.39 13.28 -1.92
N ALA A 372 -2.14 13.68 -2.20
CA ALA A 372 -1.79 15.07 -2.47
C ALA A 372 -1.77 15.42 -3.98
N LEU A 373 -1.14 14.57 -4.81
CA LEU A 373 -0.90 14.92 -6.21
C LEU A 373 -2.14 14.78 -7.08
N ILE A 374 -3.04 13.82 -6.81
CA ILE A 374 -4.25 13.69 -7.61
C ILE A 374 -5.12 14.94 -7.47
N PRO A 375 -5.43 15.45 -6.25
CA PRO A 375 -6.15 16.72 -6.13
C PRO A 375 -5.42 17.91 -6.75
N LEU A 376 -4.09 17.99 -6.64
CA LEU A 376 -3.30 19.06 -7.25
C LEU A 376 -3.28 18.99 -8.78
N ALA A 377 -3.51 17.83 -9.38
CA ALA A 377 -3.64 17.66 -10.82
C ALA A 377 -5.04 18.00 -11.36
N VAL A 378 -6.06 18.14 -10.50
CA VAL A 378 -7.47 18.39 -10.88
C VAL A 378 -7.63 19.55 -11.88
N PRO A 379 -7.04 20.75 -11.69
CA PRO A 379 -7.25 21.83 -12.65
C PRO A 379 -6.73 21.50 -14.04
N PHE A 380 -5.59 20.79 -14.09
CA PHE A 380 -5.04 20.32 -15.34
C PHE A 380 -5.97 19.28 -16.00
N LEU A 381 -6.57 18.39 -15.20
CA LEU A 381 -7.51 17.38 -15.68
C LEU A 381 -8.82 17.99 -16.20
N LEU A 382 -9.28 19.11 -15.63
CA LEU A 382 -10.47 19.83 -16.06
C LEU A 382 -10.27 20.64 -17.37
N THR A 383 -9.04 20.74 -17.89
CA THR A 383 -8.79 21.42 -19.17
C THR A 383 -9.19 20.60 -20.40
N ASP A 384 -9.57 19.32 -20.23
CA ASP A 384 -9.91 18.35 -21.30
C ASP A 384 -8.82 18.17 -22.38
N GLN A 385 -7.59 18.59 -22.07
CA GLN A 385 -6.47 18.51 -23.03
C GLN A 385 -5.80 17.14 -23.01
N VAL A 386 -6.06 16.32 -21.99
CA VAL A 386 -5.63 14.92 -21.86
C VAL A 386 -6.74 14.14 -21.15
N SER A 387 -6.83 12.84 -21.41
CA SER A 387 -7.79 11.98 -20.72
C SER A 387 -7.53 11.97 -19.20
N ALA A 388 -8.51 12.36 -18.41
CA ALA A 388 -8.43 12.31 -16.95
C ALA A 388 -8.18 10.88 -16.47
N VAL A 389 -8.89 9.89 -17.00
CA VAL A 389 -8.72 8.46 -16.65
C VAL A 389 -7.28 7.98 -16.95
N GLY A 390 -6.73 8.36 -18.12
CA GLY A 390 -5.38 8.00 -18.52
C GLY A 390 -4.32 8.63 -17.63
N LEU A 391 -4.45 9.93 -17.33
CA LEU A 391 -3.47 10.64 -16.50
C LEU A 391 -3.53 10.19 -15.03
N ILE A 392 -4.72 9.99 -14.47
CA ILE A 392 -4.88 9.47 -13.10
C ILE A 392 -4.22 8.09 -12.96
N ALA A 393 -4.45 7.19 -13.92
CA ALA A 393 -3.81 5.88 -13.92
C ALA A 393 -2.29 5.99 -14.10
N ALA A 394 -1.79 6.86 -15.00
CA ALA A 394 -0.37 7.09 -15.18
C ALA A 394 0.30 7.68 -13.94
N LEU A 395 -0.35 8.61 -13.26
CA LEU A 395 0.13 9.20 -12.01
C LEU A 395 0.15 8.17 -10.88
N ALA A 396 -0.91 7.37 -10.76
CA ALA A 396 -1.01 6.28 -9.79
C ALA A 396 0.13 5.26 -9.98
N ILE A 397 0.36 4.81 -11.20
CA ILE A 397 1.47 3.90 -11.54
C ILE A 397 2.81 4.56 -11.22
N SER A 398 3.04 5.78 -11.72
CA SER A 398 4.30 6.51 -11.54
C SER A 398 4.68 6.67 -10.07
N SER A 399 3.68 6.98 -9.23
CA SER A 399 3.89 7.20 -7.80
C SER A 399 4.04 5.90 -6.99
N SER A 400 3.54 4.77 -7.49
CA SER A 400 3.47 3.54 -6.69
C SER A 400 4.51 2.48 -7.08
N VAL A 401 4.89 2.35 -8.34
CA VAL A 401 5.87 1.34 -8.77
C VAL A 401 7.28 1.58 -8.20
N VAL A 402 7.55 2.78 -7.72
CA VAL A 402 8.81 3.17 -7.07
C VAL A 402 8.92 2.70 -5.61
N ASP A 403 7.86 2.11 -5.05
CA ASP A 403 7.80 1.59 -3.67
C ASP A 403 8.80 0.46 -3.37
N CYS A 404 9.47 -0.06 -4.39
CA CYS A 404 10.60 -0.98 -4.24
C CYS A 404 11.92 -0.27 -3.88
N SER A 405 11.98 1.06 -3.88
CA SER A 405 13.14 1.83 -3.43
C SER A 405 13.46 1.50 -1.95
N PRO A 406 14.73 1.32 -1.56
CA PRO A 406 15.08 1.05 -0.17
C PRO A 406 14.78 2.22 0.78
N PHE A 407 14.48 3.41 0.25
CA PHE A 407 14.06 4.60 1.00
C PHE A 407 12.55 4.65 1.21
N SER A 408 11.77 3.89 0.44
CA SER A 408 10.33 3.73 0.68
C SER A 408 10.07 2.80 1.85
N THR A 409 8.88 2.88 2.45
CA THR A 409 8.49 2.01 3.58
C THR A 409 8.56 0.53 3.21
N ASN A 410 8.08 0.16 2.01
CA ASN A 410 8.04 -1.24 1.55
C ASN A 410 9.45 -1.78 1.26
N GLY A 411 10.27 -1.01 0.55
CA GLY A 411 11.65 -1.40 0.27
C GLY A 411 12.50 -1.51 1.53
N ALA A 412 12.33 -0.60 2.49
CA ALA A 412 13.00 -0.67 3.79
C ALA A 412 12.63 -1.94 4.57
N LEU A 413 11.35 -2.35 4.54
CA LEU A 413 10.89 -3.61 5.15
C LEU A 413 11.55 -4.83 4.50
N VAL A 414 11.70 -4.85 3.18
CA VAL A 414 12.42 -5.93 2.47
C VAL A 414 13.87 -6.01 2.93
N VAL A 415 14.58 -4.87 2.98
CA VAL A 415 15.99 -4.82 3.45
C VAL A 415 16.09 -5.28 4.90
N ALA A 416 15.20 -4.83 5.78
CA ALA A 416 15.21 -5.19 7.20
C ALA A 416 15.02 -6.69 7.44
N ASN A 417 14.20 -7.36 6.61
CA ASN A 417 13.92 -8.79 6.67
C ASN A 417 14.93 -9.65 5.87
N THR A 418 15.91 -9.04 5.21
CA THR A 418 16.97 -9.75 4.52
C THR A 418 18.06 -10.16 5.53
N GLU A 419 18.68 -11.34 5.29
CA GLU A 419 19.80 -11.85 6.09
C GLU A 419 20.92 -10.79 6.19
N PRO A 420 21.57 -10.62 7.37
CA PRO A 420 22.54 -9.55 7.61
C PRO A 420 23.64 -9.46 6.56
N ASP A 421 24.19 -10.60 6.13
CA ASP A 421 25.29 -10.68 5.16
C ASP A 421 24.87 -10.25 3.74
N LEU A 422 23.57 -10.29 3.43
CA LEU A 422 23.03 -9.94 2.12
C LEU A 422 22.38 -8.55 2.08
N ARG A 423 22.20 -7.87 3.21
CA ARG A 423 21.51 -6.58 3.31
C ARG A 423 22.10 -5.50 2.42
N ASP A 424 23.42 -5.36 2.43
CA ASP A 424 24.11 -4.34 1.62
C ASP A 424 23.92 -4.59 0.13
N MET A 425 23.99 -5.84 -0.28
CA MET A 425 23.77 -6.22 -1.68
C MET A 425 22.31 -5.92 -2.09
N VAL A 426 21.33 -6.34 -1.26
CA VAL A 426 19.90 -6.10 -1.52
C VAL A 426 19.61 -4.61 -1.56
N PHE A 427 20.11 -3.83 -0.58
CA PHE A 427 19.97 -2.37 -0.55
C PHE A 427 20.47 -1.71 -1.83
N ARG A 428 21.70 -2.03 -2.28
CA ARG A 428 22.28 -1.47 -3.50
C ARG A 428 21.49 -1.86 -4.75
N ARG A 429 21.05 -3.10 -4.85
CA ARG A 429 20.26 -3.58 -6.00
C ARG A 429 18.87 -2.94 -6.05
N LEU A 430 18.16 -2.85 -4.90
CA LEU A 430 16.87 -2.14 -4.82
C LEU A 430 17.02 -0.65 -5.12
N MET A 431 18.15 -0.03 -4.70
CA MET A 431 18.43 1.37 -5.03
C MET A 431 18.65 1.57 -6.53
N GLN A 432 19.48 0.72 -7.17
CA GLN A 432 19.70 0.78 -8.62
C GLN A 432 18.40 0.59 -9.39
N TRP A 433 17.60 -0.40 -8.98
CA TRP A 433 16.29 -0.67 -9.58
C TRP A 433 15.32 0.48 -9.36
N GLY A 434 15.15 0.94 -8.12
CA GLY A 434 14.28 2.05 -7.78
C GLY A 434 14.60 3.31 -8.55
N MET A 435 15.89 3.70 -8.63
CA MET A 435 16.32 4.87 -9.42
C MET A 435 16.04 4.71 -10.92
N SER A 436 16.15 3.50 -11.45
CA SER A 436 15.77 3.23 -12.85
C SER A 436 14.26 3.37 -13.06
N ILE A 437 13.45 2.85 -12.14
CA ILE A 437 11.99 2.92 -12.21
C ILE A 437 11.47 4.34 -12.00
N VAL A 438 12.12 5.17 -11.19
CA VAL A 438 11.76 6.60 -11.01
C VAL A 438 11.75 7.35 -12.36
N VAL A 439 12.60 6.97 -13.29
CA VAL A 439 12.65 7.57 -14.63
C VAL A 439 11.79 6.81 -15.64
N LEU A 440 11.96 5.47 -15.70
CA LEU A 440 11.31 4.65 -16.72
C LEU A 440 9.80 4.47 -16.45
N GLY A 441 9.40 4.37 -15.18
CA GLY A 441 7.99 4.18 -14.79
C GLY A 441 7.08 5.29 -15.32
N PRO A 442 7.34 6.57 -14.97
CA PRO A 442 6.56 7.70 -15.49
C PRO A 442 6.58 7.82 -17.00
N LEU A 443 7.74 7.63 -17.64
CA LEU A 443 7.88 7.69 -19.10
C LEU A 443 7.01 6.64 -19.79
N LEU A 444 7.05 5.40 -19.31
CA LEU A 444 6.25 4.31 -19.89
C LEU A 444 4.76 4.49 -19.59
N ALA A 445 4.39 4.82 -18.34
CA ALA A 445 3.00 5.07 -17.99
C ALA A 445 2.39 6.22 -18.81
N TRP A 446 3.12 7.32 -18.94
CA TRP A 446 2.73 8.46 -19.78
C TRP A 446 2.59 8.06 -21.25
N ALA A 447 3.59 7.37 -21.82
CA ALA A 447 3.59 6.98 -23.24
C ALA A 447 2.44 6.00 -23.57
N VAL A 448 2.07 5.13 -22.65
CA VAL A 448 1.06 4.09 -22.89
C VAL A 448 -0.36 4.58 -22.55
N LEU A 449 -0.53 5.40 -21.50
CA LEU A 449 -1.84 5.76 -20.96
C LEU A 449 -2.26 7.19 -21.29
N VAL A 450 -1.33 8.12 -21.50
CA VAL A 450 -1.64 9.53 -21.75
C VAL A 450 -1.53 9.87 -23.24
N VAL A 451 -0.41 9.53 -23.87
CA VAL A 451 -0.18 9.88 -25.30
C VAL A 451 -1.27 9.37 -26.25
N PRO A 452 -1.81 8.12 -26.11
CA PRO A 452 -2.84 7.64 -27.02
C PRO A 452 -4.20 8.30 -26.83
N THR A 453 -4.38 9.04 -25.74
CA THR A 453 -5.67 9.67 -25.35
C THR A 453 -5.65 11.19 -25.41
N ALA A 454 -4.58 11.78 -25.92
CA ALA A 454 -4.37 13.22 -26.09
C ALA A 454 -4.85 13.73 -27.45
#